data_f8f801189dd445be11d143e791b1b16d
#
_entry.id   f8f801189dd445be11d143e791b1b16d
#
_cell.length_a   1.000
_cell.length_b   1.000
_cell.length_c   1.000
_cell.angle_alpha   90.00
_cell.angle_beta   90.00
_cell.angle_gamma   90.00
#
_symmetry.space_group_name_H-M   'P 1'
#
loop_
_entity.id
_entity.type
_entity.pdbx_description
1 polymer ?
#
loop_
_entity_poly.entity_id
_entity_poly.type
_entity_poly.pdbx_seq_one_letter_code
_entity_poly.pdbx_strand_id
1 'polypeptide(L)'
;MKYYLIAFFTLTSFLSCKNNDSNQVNIYSQRHYEVDRIQYENFEKLTGIKVNIIKAGADELLERLKNEGKNTPADLFVTVDAGKLQKGVEMRLFQKIDNSVINSNVSDDLKDQNGYWIPITYRARLLVYSNDRVSESDLSTYEDLANEKWRNRLLVRSSTNAYNQALMSSLYANLGKKAVTDWSTDVVANFARDPKGNDRDQVKAIAGGQGDIAIVNSYYIGLLLSSEKQSEVDAGKAVSVFFPNQGKNERGTHINISGFAMTKNAPNKENAIKLLEYLTGIEAQNTYVNNSYEYPANPNVLPSKIVQSWGDFKRDTLDLNTLGTYRYDAIRVFDQTGWK
;
A
#
# COMPACT_ATOMS: atom_id res chain seq x y z
N MET A 1 -28.83 78.11 -30.50
CA MET A 1 -27.78 77.03 -30.71
C MET A 1 -27.83 76.04 -29.55
N LYS A 2 -28.36 74.84 -29.80
CA LYS A 2 -28.40 73.77 -28.76
C LYS A 2 -27.27 72.79 -29.09
N TYR A 3 -26.36 72.62 -28.15
CA TYR A 3 -25.27 71.68 -28.24
C TYR A 3 -25.75 70.34 -27.64
N TYR A 4 -25.79 69.27 -28.46
CA TYR A 4 -25.99 67.90 -27.97
C TYR A 4 -24.64 67.31 -27.65
N LEU A 5 -24.45 66.94 -26.37
CA LEU A 5 -23.28 66.17 -25.90
C LEU A 5 -23.57 64.68 -26.09
N ILE A 6 -22.86 64.04 -27.03
CA ILE A 6 -22.93 62.58 -27.24
C ILE A 6 -21.88 61.95 -26.31
N ALA A 7 -22.36 61.28 -25.26
CA ALA A 7 -21.52 60.47 -24.37
C ALA A 7 -21.22 59.11 -25.02
N PHE A 8 -19.96 58.89 -25.38
CA PHE A 8 -19.47 57.63 -25.91
C PHE A 8 -19.19 56.68 -24.76
N PHE A 9 -20.09 55.67 -24.55
CA PHE A 9 -19.93 54.65 -23.52
C PHE A 9 -19.01 53.53 -24.08
N THR A 10 -17.70 53.55 -23.78
CA THR A 10 -16.78 52.49 -24.14
C THR A 10 -17.00 51.31 -23.18
N LEU A 11 -17.63 50.25 -23.74
CA LEU A 11 -17.81 48.97 -23.09
C LEU A 11 -16.45 48.22 -23.06
N THR A 12 -15.66 48.36 -22.01
CA THR A 12 -14.46 47.56 -21.81
C THR A 12 -14.87 46.14 -21.38
N SER A 13 -14.83 45.22 -22.36
CA SER A 13 -14.94 43.78 -22.11
C SER A 13 -13.74 43.31 -21.30
N PHE A 14 -13.92 43.08 -20.02
CA PHE A 14 -12.95 42.34 -19.21
C PHE A 14 -12.95 40.86 -19.71
N LEU A 15 -12.07 40.56 -20.65
CA LEU A 15 -11.66 39.19 -20.90
C LEU A 15 -10.95 38.71 -19.62
N SER A 16 -11.71 38.07 -18.73
CA SER A 16 -11.17 37.26 -17.64
C SER A 16 -10.41 36.13 -18.31
N CYS A 17 -9.10 36.27 -18.47
CA CYS A 17 -8.22 35.13 -18.66
C CYS A 17 -8.38 34.21 -17.44
N LYS A 18 -9.24 33.20 -17.53
CA LYS A 18 -9.07 32.01 -16.74
C LYS A 18 -7.68 31.47 -17.10
N ASN A 19 -6.68 31.75 -16.27
CA ASN A 19 -5.46 30.95 -16.28
C ASN A 19 -5.91 29.51 -16.01
N ASN A 20 -6.13 28.77 -17.06
CA ASN A 20 -6.21 27.32 -16.97
C ASN A 20 -4.79 26.84 -16.68
N ASP A 21 -4.42 26.72 -15.41
CA ASP A 21 -3.32 25.86 -14.97
C ASP A 21 -3.69 24.38 -15.22
N SER A 22 -4.23 24.12 -16.40
CA SER A 22 -4.74 22.80 -16.80
C SER A 22 -3.63 21.78 -17.09
N ASN A 23 -2.35 22.18 -17.01
CA ASN A 23 -1.22 21.27 -17.28
C ASN A 23 -0.59 20.76 -16.00
N GLN A 24 -1.43 20.30 -15.07
CA GLN A 24 -0.99 19.74 -13.80
C GLN A 24 -1.87 18.58 -13.35
N VAL A 25 -1.37 17.82 -12.39
CA VAL A 25 -2.12 16.83 -11.61
C VAL A 25 -1.78 16.98 -10.13
N ASN A 26 -2.80 16.97 -9.28
CA ASN A 26 -2.64 17.18 -7.84
C ASN A 26 -2.93 15.87 -7.08
N ILE A 27 -1.97 15.43 -6.26
CA ILE A 27 -2.02 14.15 -5.56
C ILE A 27 -2.08 14.38 -4.05
N TYR A 28 -3.06 13.77 -3.38
CA TYR A 28 -3.07 13.57 -1.94
C TYR A 28 -2.43 12.23 -1.60
N SER A 29 -1.24 12.26 -0.98
CA SER A 29 -0.38 11.08 -0.83
C SER A 29 -0.07 10.73 0.61
N GLN A 30 -0.41 9.49 0.99
CA GLN A 30 0.18 8.86 2.16
C GLN A 30 1.57 8.28 1.85
N ARG A 31 1.88 7.99 0.58
CA ARG A 31 3.19 7.48 0.17
C ARG A 31 4.26 8.56 0.25
N HIS A 32 5.46 8.17 0.62
CA HIS A 32 6.60 9.09 0.79
C HIS A 32 7.93 8.45 0.36
N TYR A 33 7.86 7.46 -0.54
CA TYR A 33 9.06 6.77 -1.03
C TYR A 33 9.77 7.60 -2.10
N GLU A 34 11.09 7.46 -2.15
CA GLU A 34 11.93 8.17 -3.14
C GLU A 34 11.57 7.77 -4.59
N VAL A 35 11.22 6.51 -4.80
CA VAL A 35 10.78 6.03 -6.12
C VAL A 35 9.55 6.78 -6.65
N ASP A 36 8.64 7.21 -5.78
CA ASP A 36 7.48 8.00 -6.20
C ASP A 36 7.91 9.36 -6.78
N ARG A 37 8.90 10.01 -6.14
CA ARG A 37 9.48 11.26 -6.66
C ARG A 37 10.10 11.07 -8.04
N ILE A 38 10.90 10.01 -8.21
CA ILE A 38 11.51 9.67 -9.50
C ILE A 38 10.44 9.50 -10.58
N GLN A 39 9.36 8.78 -10.27
CA GLN A 39 8.27 8.55 -11.22
C GLN A 39 7.57 9.84 -11.65
N TYR A 40 7.28 10.71 -10.70
CA TYR A 40 6.60 11.98 -11.00
C TYR A 40 7.50 12.91 -11.82
N GLU A 41 8.78 13.01 -11.51
CA GLU A 41 9.75 13.76 -12.30
C GLU A 41 9.92 13.21 -13.72
N ASN A 42 9.92 11.90 -13.89
CA ASN A 42 9.96 11.27 -15.21
C ASN A 42 8.69 11.57 -16.01
N PHE A 43 7.52 11.47 -15.38
CA PHE A 43 6.25 11.83 -16.02
C PHE A 43 6.21 13.31 -16.44
N GLU A 44 6.67 14.22 -15.59
CA GLU A 44 6.78 15.65 -15.91
C GLU A 44 7.69 15.90 -17.12
N LYS A 45 8.85 15.24 -17.16
CA LYS A 45 9.79 15.34 -18.30
C LYS A 45 9.20 14.84 -19.60
N LEU A 46 8.43 13.74 -19.54
CA LEU A 46 7.83 13.12 -20.73
C LEU A 46 6.64 13.91 -21.27
N THR A 47 5.82 14.50 -20.40
CA THR A 47 4.51 15.05 -20.77
C THR A 47 4.41 16.57 -20.67
N GLY A 48 5.31 17.20 -19.91
CA GLY A 48 5.20 18.59 -19.49
C GLY A 48 4.10 18.85 -18.46
N ILE A 49 3.39 17.81 -17.97
CA ILE A 49 2.33 17.91 -16.97
C ILE A 49 2.96 17.95 -15.59
N LYS A 50 2.74 19.02 -14.83
CA LYS A 50 3.29 19.19 -13.48
C LYS A 50 2.58 18.31 -12.46
N VAL A 51 3.33 17.66 -11.56
CA VAL A 51 2.79 16.84 -10.47
C VAL A 51 2.95 17.56 -9.13
N ASN A 52 1.84 17.95 -8.53
CA ASN A 52 1.82 18.59 -7.21
C ASN A 52 1.39 17.56 -6.15
N ILE A 53 2.08 17.52 -5.01
CA ILE A 53 1.86 16.51 -3.99
C ILE A 53 1.61 17.15 -2.64
N ILE A 54 0.53 16.76 -1.98
CA ILE A 54 0.28 17.04 -0.57
C ILE A 54 0.40 15.73 0.20
N LYS A 55 1.32 15.69 1.17
CA LYS A 55 1.61 14.50 1.98
C LYS A 55 1.00 14.63 3.37
N ALA A 56 0.22 13.61 3.77
CA ALA A 56 -0.34 13.47 5.12
C ALA A 56 -0.76 12.02 5.38
N GLY A 57 -1.29 11.73 6.56
CA GLY A 57 -1.87 10.43 6.89
C GLY A 57 -3.12 10.13 6.02
N ALA A 58 -3.35 8.85 5.69
CA ALA A 58 -4.48 8.48 4.82
C ALA A 58 -5.82 8.95 5.37
N ASP A 59 -6.07 8.79 6.68
CA ASP A 59 -7.34 9.20 7.30
C ASP A 59 -7.50 10.72 7.28
N GLU A 60 -6.43 11.46 7.52
CA GLU A 60 -6.40 12.92 7.42
C GLU A 60 -6.74 13.41 6.02
N LEU A 61 -6.14 12.79 5.00
CA LEU A 61 -6.40 13.12 3.59
C LEU A 61 -7.84 12.78 3.17
N LEU A 62 -8.40 11.66 3.65
CA LEU A 62 -9.81 11.32 3.40
C LEU A 62 -10.77 12.32 4.04
N GLU A 63 -10.53 12.72 5.29
CA GLU A 63 -11.36 13.76 5.93
C GLU A 63 -11.18 15.11 5.23
N ARG A 64 -9.99 15.45 4.78
CA ARG A 64 -9.74 16.65 3.98
C ARG A 64 -10.54 16.64 2.68
N LEU A 65 -10.50 15.54 1.89
CA LEU A 65 -11.30 15.39 0.67
C LEU A 65 -12.81 15.55 0.95
N LYS A 66 -13.29 14.99 2.06
CA LYS A 66 -14.69 15.12 2.49
C LYS A 66 -15.07 16.58 2.77
N ASN A 67 -14.21 17.30 3.49
CA ASN A 67 -14.45 18.70 3.87
C ASN A 67 -14.35 19.65 2.66
N GLU A 68 -13.42 19.42 1.75
CA GLU A 68 -13.25 20.21 0.52
C GLU A 68 -14.41 19.96 -0.47
N GLY A 69 -14.95 18.75 -0.50
CA GLY A 69 -16.09 18.39 -1.32
C GLY A 69 -15.89 18.72 -2.80
N LYS A 70 -16.75 19.57 -3.36
CA LYS A 70 -16.68 19.99 -4.78
C LYS A 70 -15.51 20.93 -5.09
N ASN A 71 -14.91 21.52 -4.07
CA ASN A 71 -13.82 22.49 -4.21
C ASN A 71 -12.44 21.85 -4.00
N THR A 72 -12.36 20.52 -3.90
CA THR A 72 -11.07 19.85 -3.73
C THR A 72 -10.14 20.16 -4.90
N PRO A 73 -8.88 20.53 -4.66
CA PRO A 73 -7.89 20.66 -5.72
C PRO A 73 -7.31 19.28 -6.11
N ALA A 74 -7.53 18.23 -5.33
CA ALA A 74 -6.92 16.93 -5.54
C ALA A 74 -7.59 16.17 -6.69
N ASP A 75 -6.77 15.64 -7.60
CA ASP A 75 -7.19 14.75 -8.68
C ASP A 75 -7.11 13.30 -8.24
N LEU A 76 -6.04 12.95 -7.54
CA LEU A 76 -5.74 11.60 -7.12
C LEU A 76 -5.49 11.51 -5.60
N PHE A 77 -5.91 10.41 -5.02
CA PHE A 77 -5.55 9.96 -3.68
C PHE A 77 -4.72 8.69 -3.80
N VAL A 78 -3.59 8.62 -3.09
CA VAL A 78 -2.73 7.43 -3.06
C VAL A 78 -2.41 7.00 -1.64
N THR A 79 -2.50 5.69 -1.42
CA THR A 79 -2.18 5.07 -0.12
C THR A 79 -1.48 3.74 -0.31
N VAL A 80 -0.91 3.22 0.77
CA VAL A 80 -0.26 1.91 0.84
C VAL A 80 -1.17 0.81 1.41
N ASP A 81 -2.49 0.99 1.35
CA ASP A 81 -3.42 0.07 2.03
C ASP A 81 -4.78 0.04 1.32
N ALA A 82 -5.16 -1.13 0.80
CA ALA A 82 -6.47 -1.33 0.15
C ALA A 82 -7.65 -0.99 1.07
N GLY A 83 -7.53 -1.27 2.38
CA GLY A 83 -8.57 -0.93 3.34
C GLY A 83 -8.80 0.58 3.48
N LYS A 84 -7.77 1.42 3.25
CA LYS A 84 -7.93 2.87 3.21
C LYS A 84 -8.56 3.35 1.91
N LEU A 85 -8.28 2.68 0.77
CA LEU A 85 -8.98 2.92 -0.48
C LEU A 85 -10.47 2.58 -0.33
N GLN A 86 -10.79 1.42 0.24
CA GLN A 86 -12.16 1.01 0.50
C GLN A 86 -12.90 1.99 1.42
N LYS A 87 -12.25 2.48 2.48
CA LYS A 87 -12.83 3.53 3.33
C LYS A 87 -13.23 4.77 2.53
N GLY A 88 -12.38 5.22 1.60
CA GLY A 88 -12.67 6.35 0.71
C GLY A 88 -13.86 6.07 -0.22
N VAL A 89 -14.00 4.83 -0.72
CA VAL A 89 -15.17 4.38 -1.50
C VAL A 89 -16.45 4.46 -0.66
N GLU A 90 -16.44 3.94 0.57
CA GLU A 90 -17.58 3.99 1.51
C GLU A 90 -17.99 5.43 1.84
N MET A 91 -17.00 6.33 1.97
CA MET A 91 -17.22 7.77 2.15
C MET A 91 -17.71 8.47 0.86
N ARG A 92 -17.80 7.77 -0.26
CA ARG A 92 -18.21 8.30 -1.59
C ARG A 92 -17.32 9.43 -2.11
N LEU A 93 -16.02 9.34 -1.83
CA LEU A 93 -15.02 10.35 -2.18
C LEU A 93 -14.40 10.14 -3.57
N PHE A 94 -14.62 8.97 -4.18
CA PHE A 94 -13.97 8.56 -5.42
C PHE A 94 -14.97 8.39 -6.56
N GLN A 95 -14.47 8.50 -7.79
CA GLN A 95 -15.16 8.13 -9.01
C GLN A 95 -14.50 6.91 -9.65
N LYS A 96 -15.21 6.22 -10.53
CA LYS A 96 -14.66 5.08 -11.25
C LYS A 96 -13.57 5.50 -12.24
N ILE A 97 -12.56 4.66 -12.34
CA ILE A 97 -11.49 4.76 -13.32
C ILE A 97 -11.81 3.75 -14.42
N ASP A 98 -12.38 4.24 -15.51
CA ASP A 98 -12.69 3.41 -16.69
C ASP A 98 -11.73 3.81 -17.82
N ASN A 99 -10.68 3.01 -17.99
CA ASN A 99 -9.65 3.23 -19.01
C ASN A 99 -9.05 1.91 -19.45
N SER A 100 -9.11 1.62 -20.75
CA SER A 100 -8.68 0.34 -21.31
C SER A 100 -7.19 0.09 -21.18
N VAL A 101 -6.34 1.12 -21.26
CA VAL A 101 -4.88 1.01 -21.11
C VAL A 101 -4.53 0.61 -19.67
N ILE A 102 -5.08 1.34 -18.69
CA ILE A 102 -4.88 1.01 -17.27
C ILE A 102 -5.37 -0.41 -16.99
N ASN A 103 -6.55 -0.76 -17.49
CA ASN A 103 -7.14 -2.09 -17.29
C ASN A 103 -6.29 -3.22 -17.90
N SER A 104 -5.64 -3.00 -19.04
CA SER A 104 -4.73 -3.99 -19.63
C SER A 104 -3.37 -4.10 -18.93
N ASN A 105 -2.95 -3.02 -18.27
CA ASN A 105 -1.66 -2.94 -17.58
C ASN A 105 -1.67 -3.55 -16.16
N VAL A 106 -2.84 -3.83 -15.60
CA VAL A 106 -2.95 -4.29 -14.20
C VAL A 106 -3.57 -5.68 -14.15
N SER A 107 -3.00 -6.56 -13.31
CA SER A 107 -3.51 -7.92 -13.10
C SER A 107 -4.94 -7.89 -12.53
N ASP A 108 -5.84 -8.71 -13.10
CA ASP A 108 -7.28 -8.72 -12.75
C ASP A 108 -7.55 -9.05 -11.28
N ASP A 109 -6.74 -9.91 -10.69
CA ASP A 109 -6.85 -10.35 -9.30
C ASP A 109 -6.37 -9.30 -8.28
N LEU A 110 -5.75 -8.21 -8.74
CA LEU A 110 -5.31 -7.10 -7.89
C LEU A 110 -6.24 -5.88 -7.97
N LYS A 111 -7.15 -5.82 -8.96
CA LYS A 111 -8.04 -4.68 -9.20
C LYS A 111 -9.20 -4.62 -8.20
N ASP A 112 -9.66 -3.40 -7.95
CA ASP A 112 -11.01 -3.22 -7.41
C ASP A 112 -12.06 -3.67 -8.44
N GLN A 113 -12.89 -4.63 -8.06
CA GLN A 113 -13.95 -5.17 -8.92
C GLN A 113 -15.00 -4.11 -9.31
N ASN A 114 -15.11 -3.04 -8.54
CA ASN A 114 -16.01 -1.92 -8.80
C ASN A 114 -15.35 -0.77 -9.59
N GLY A 115 -14.02 -0.81 -9.77
CA GLY A 115 -13.26 0.15 -10.56
C GLY A 115 -13.00 1.50 -9.89
N TYR A 116 -13.11 1.63 -8.57
CA TYR A 116 -12.86 2.89 -7.87
C TYR A 116 -11.38 3.17 -7.58
N TRP A 117 -10.54 2.14 -7.59
CA TRP A 117 -9.11 2.28 -7.39
C TRP A 117 -8.31 1.27 -8.22
N ILE A 118 -7.06 1.59 -8.44
CA ILE A 118 -6.10 0.74 -9.15
C ILE A 118 -4.86 0.52 -8.30
N PRO A 119 -4.27 -0.68 -8.29
CA PRO A 119 -2.97 -0.92 -7.68
C PRO A 119 -1.85 -0.43 -8.60
N ILE A 120 -0.72 -0.08 -8.00
CA ILE A 120 0.54 0.17 -8.71
C ILE A 120 1.63 -0.82 -8.32
N THR A 121 1.60 -1.29 -7.09
CA THR A 121 2.49 -2.34 -6.56
C THR A 121 1.74 -3.15 -5.51
N TYR A 122 2.24 -4.36 -5.23
CA TYR A 122 1.76 -5.13 -4.08
C TYR A 122 2.94 -5.71 -3.29
N ARG A 123 2.68 -6.17 -2.07
CA ARG A 123 3.64 -6.84 -1.19
C ARG A 123 2.98 -7.97 -0.45
N ALA A 124 3.78 -9.01 -0.18
CA ALA A 124 3.40 -10.08 0.72
C ALA A 124 3.66 -9.68 2.18
N ARG A 125 2.79 -10.10 3.09
CA ARG A 125 3.02 -10.09 4.53
C ARG A 125 3.54 -11.46 4.92
N LEU A 126 4.85 -11.68 4.84
CA LEU A 126 5.49 -12.98 4.98
C LEU A 126 6.10 -13.19 6.36
N LEU A 127 6.63 -14.38 6.60
CA LEU A 127 7.46 -14.67 7.74
C LEU A 127 8.94 -14.54 7.35
N VAL A 128 9.73 -13.99 8.25
CA VAL A 128 11.19 -14.11 8.21
C VAL A 128 11.65 -14.90 9.41
N TYR A 129 12.66 -15.73 9.22
CA TYR A 129 13.16 -16.61 10.26
C TYR A 129 14.70 -16.63 10.30
N SER A 130 15.25 -16.91 11.47
CA SER A 130 16.69 -17.04 11.67
C SER A 130 17.25 -18.25 10.93
N ASN A 131 18.27 -18.05 10.11
CA ASN A 131 18.94 -19.12 9.35
C ASN A 131 19.56 -20.19 10.28
N ASP A 132 19.96 -19.79 11.49
CA ASP A 132 20.69 -20.66 12.41
C ASP A 132 19.81 -21.38 13.44
N ARG A 133 18.57 -20.85 13.70
CA ARG A 133 17.75 -21.30 14.83
C ARG A 133 16.39 -21.88 14.44
N VAL A 134 16.00 -21.78 13.16
CA VAL A 134 14.73 -22.28 12.65
C VAL A 134 14.97 -23.03 11.34
N SER A 135 14.42 -24.23 11.22
CA SER A 135 14.36 -24.93 9.94
C SER A 135 13.14 -24.47 9.15
N GLU A 136 13.25 -24.33 7.83
CA GLU A 136 12.10 -24.03 6.96
C GLU A 136 10.97 -25.05 7.13
N SER A 137 11.31 -26.32 7.38
CA SER A 137 10.34 -27.40 7.64
C SER A 137 9.52 -27.22 8.93
N ASP A 138 9.92 -26.34 9.84
CA ASP A 138 9.16 -26.01 11.04
C ASP A 138 8.01 -25.02 10.77
N LEU A 139 8.03 -24.37 9.57
CA LEU A 139 7.10 -23.32 9.17
C LEU A 139 5.99 -23.88 8.28
N SER A 140 4.79 -23.30 8.37
CA SER A 140 3.67 -23.71 7.52
C SER A 140 2.69 -22.58 7.23
N THR A 141 1.85 -22.21 8.15
CA THR A 141 0.74 -21.25 7.98
C THR A 141 0.84 -20.09 8.99
N TYR A 142 0.05 -19.03 8.81
CA TYR A 142 -0.13 -18.04 9.87
C TYR A 142 -0.75 -18.66 11.12
N GLU A 143 -1.65 -19.64 10.93
CA GLU A 143 -2.32 -20.35 12.01
C GLU A 143 -1.32 -21.10 12.91
N ASP A 144 -0.27 -21.65 12.32
CA ASP A 144 0.78 -22.36 13.05
C ASP A 144 1.57 -21.45 14.02
N LEU A 145 1.54 -20.13 13.84
CA LEU A 145 2.19 -19.19 14.77
C LEU A 145 1.56 -19.20 16.17
N ALA A 146 0.36 -19.75 16.32
CA ALA A 146 -0.28 -19.99 17.63
C ALA A 146 0.28 -21.22 18.35
N ASN A 147 1.07 -22.06 17.68
CA ASN A 147 1.65 -23.26 18.29
C ASN A 147 2.66 -22.91 19.38
N GLU A 148 2.64 -23.68 20.49
CA GLU A 148 3.53 -23.46 21.65
C GLU A 148 5.02 -23.61 21.31
N LYS A 149 5.38 -24.31 20.23
CA LYS A 149 6.78 -24.37 19.74
C LYS A 149 7.41 -23.01 19.48
N TRP A 150 6.57 -21.97 19.29
CA TRP A 150 7.00 -20.58 19.08
C TRP A 150 7.04 -19.71 20.33
N ARG A 151 6.84 -20.28 21.51
CA ARG A 151 6.87 -19.59 22.81
C ARG A 151 8.16 -18.78 22.98
N ASN A 152 8.01 -17.46 23.23
CA ASN A 152 9.13 -16.51 23.36
C ASN A 152 10.04 -16.40 22.13
N ARG A 153 9.52 -16.72 20.91
CA ARG A 153 10.31 -16.73 19.67
C ARG A 153 9.79 -15.78 18.61
N LEU A 154 8.55 -15.30 18.74
CA LEU A 154 7.88 -14.49 17.70
C LEU A 154 8.08 -12.99 17.97
N LEU A 155 8.45 -12.26 16.92
CA LEU A 155 8.61 -10.81 16.91
C LEU A 155 7.57 -10.16 16.00
N VAL A 156 6.91 -9.11 16.48
CA VAL A 156 5.87 -8.41 15.75
C VAL A 156 5.91 -6.90 16.00
N ARG A 157 5.26 -6.15 15.14
CA ARG A 157 4.97 -4.72 15.35
C ARG A 157 3.74 -4.54 16.22
N SER A 158 3.53 -3.30 16.67
CA SER A 158 2.32 -2.87 17.37
C SER A 158 1.05 -3.15 16.56
N SER A 159 -0.05 -3.42 17.26
CA SER A 159 -1.42 -3.53 16.74
C SER A 159 -1.91 -2.25 16.04
N THR A 160 -1.36 -1.09 16.41
CA THR A 160 -1.71 0.19 15.76
C THR A 160 -1.17 0.31 14.34
N ASN A 161 -0.27 -0.59 13.94
CA ASN A 161 0.30 -0.57 12.61
C ASN A 161 -0.70 -1.08 11.56
N ALA A 162 -0.85 -0.31 10.46
CA ALA A 162 -1.78 -0.61 9.39
C ALA A 162 -1.57 -1.99 8.74
N TYR A 163 -0.31 -2.48 8.66
CA TYR A 163 -0.01 -3.77 8.05
C TYR A 163 -0.48 -4.94 8.91
N ASN A 164 -0.34 -4.82 10.24
CA ASN A 164 -0.89 -5.82 11.17
C ASN A 164 -2.41 -5.79 11.17
N GLN A 165 -3.03 -4.60 11.11
CA GLN A 165 -4.48 -4.47 11.01
C GLN A 165 -5.01 -5.09 9.71
N ALA A 166 -4.31 -4.93 8.59
CA ALA A 166 -4.69 -5.54 7.32
C ALA A 166 -4.58 -7.09 7.37
N LEU A 167 -3.47 -7.63 7.90
CA LEU A 167 -3.34 -9.08 8.11
C LEU A 167 -4.45 -9.61 9.03
N MET A 168 -4.71 -8.95 10.16
CA MET A 168 -5.77 -9.37 11.08
C MET A 168 -7.15 -9.30 10.43
N SER A 169 -7.41 -8.29 9.59
CA SER A 169 -8.66 -8.21 8.81
C SER A 169 -8.81 -9.39 7.85
N SER A 170 -7.72 -9.75 7.16
CA SER A 170 -7.70 -10.94 6.28
C SER A 170 -7.94 -12.23 7.06
N LEU A 171 -7.30 -12.41 8.21
CA LEU A 171 -7.49 -13.57 9.07
C LEU A 171 -8.92 -13.61 9.63
N TYR A 172 -9.48 -12.47 10.02
CA TYR A 172 -10.87 -12.38 10.49
C TYR A 172 -11.86 -12.79 9.41
N ALA A 173 -11.65 -12.35 8.18
CA ALA A 173 -12.51 -12.71 7.06
C ALA A 173 -12.45 -14.21 6.74
N ASN A 174 -11.25 -14.82 6.80
CA ASN A 174 -11.04 -16.22 6.47
C ASN A 174 -11.45 -17.19 7.60
N LEU A 175 -11.19 -16.84 8.86
CA LEU A 175 -11.35 -17.75 10.01
C LEU A 175 -12.61 -17.47 10.84
N GLY A 176 -13.15 -16.27 10.73
CA GLY A 176 -14.24 -15.77 11.58
C GLY A 176 -13.77 -15.34 12.97
N LYS A 177 -14.65 -14.61 13.67
CA LYS A 177 -14.35 -13.93 14.94
C LYS A 177 -13.73 -14.83 16.00
N LYS A 178 -14.37 -15.98 16.28
CA LYS A 178 -13.90 -16.84 17.38
C LYS A 178 -12.51 -17.40 17.11
N ALA A 179 -12.30 -18.01 15.96
CA ALA A 179 -11.03 -18.66 15.64
C ALA A 179 -9.88 -17.66 15.57
N VAL A 180 -10.09 -16.46 15.01
CA VAL A 180 -9.03 -15.43 14.94
C VAL A 180 -8.74 -14.82 16.31
N THR A 181 -9.72 -14.74 17.22
CA THR A 181 -9.48 -14.27 18.60
C THR A 181 -8.68 -15.31 19.38
N ASP A 182 -9.02 -16.58 19.29
CA ASP A 182 -8.27 -17.68 19.92
C ASP A 182 -6.83 -17.69 19.38
N TRP A 183 -6.67 -17.66 18.04
CA TRP A 183 -5.35 -17.56 17.40
C TRP A 183 -4.53 -16.37 17.90
N SER A 184 -5.11 -15.19 17.96
CA SER A 184 -4.41 -13.97 18.40
C SER A 184 -3.97 -14.07 19.86
N THR A 185 -4.78 -14.70 20.71
CA THR A 185 -4.44 -14.96 22.13
C THR A 185 -3.18 -15.83 22.23
N ASP A 186 -3.14 -16.94 21.48
CA ASP A 186 -2.02 -17.86 21.50
C ASP A 186 -0.76 -17.25 20.86
N VAL A 187 -0.93 -16.48 19.78
CA VAL A 187 0.17 -15.73 19.14
C VAL A 187 0.78 -14.70 20.10
N VAL A 188 -0.02 -13.97 20.87
CA VAL A 188 0.46 -13.01 21.89
C VAL A 188 1.28 -13.74 22.96
N ALA A 189 0.86 -14.94 23.37
CA ALA A 189 1.60 -15.76 24.32
C ALA A 189 2.97 -16.22 23.78
N ASN A 190 3.17 -16.20 22.46
CA ASN A 190 4.41 -16.60 21.80
C ASN A 190 5.38 -15.44 21.53
N PHE A 191 4.99 -14.20 21.86
CA PHE A 191 5.88 -13.06 21.66
C PHE A 191 7.18 -13.17 22.46
N ALA A 192 8.30 -12.92 21.78
CA ALA A 192 9.62 -12.87 22.41
C ALA A 192 9.80 -11.62 23.27
N ARG A 193 9.07 -10.57 22.97
CA ARG A 193 9.07 -9.29 23.68
C ARG A 193 7.80 -8.49 23.34
N ASP A 194 7.54 -7.44 24.08
CA ASP A 194 6.47 -6.48 23.74
C ASP A 194 6.64 -5.96 22.31
N PRO A 195 5.53 -5.84 21.54
CA PRO A 195 5.55 -5.29 20.19
C PRO A 195 6.15 -3.89 20.14
N LYS A 196 7.19 -3.68 19.31
CA LYS A 196 7.84 -2.38 19.14
C LYS A 196 8.59 -2.29 17.81
N GLY A 197 8.87 -1.07 17.36
CA GLY A 197 9.65 -0.81 16.16
C GLY A 197 8.90 -1.08 14.86
N ASN A 198 9.62 -1.01 13.74
CA ASN A 198 9.12 -1.27 12.41
C ASN A 198 9.55 -2.66 11.89
N ASP A 199 9.22 -3.03 10.65
CA ASP A 199 9.57 -4.35 10.09
C ASP A 199 11.09 -4.58 10.03
N ARG A 200 11.91 -3.55 9.72
CA ARG A 200 13.38 -3.68 9.73
C ARG A 200 13.91 -3.96 11.14
N ASP A 201 13.25 -3.36 12.15
CA ASP A 201 13.64 -3.58 13.56
C ASP A 201 13.33 -5.01 14.01
N GLN A 202 12.29 -5.66 13.44
CA GLN A 202 12.03 -7.07 13.69
C GLN A 202 13.15 -7.94 13.09
N VAL A 203 13.57 -7.68 11.86
CA VAL A 203 14.67 -8.42 11.21
C VAL A 203 15.99 -8.23 11.97
N LYS A 204 16.32 -6.99 12.36
CA LYS A 204 17.51 -6.70 13.19
C LYS A 204 17.45 -7.39 14.56
N ALA A 205 16.25 -7.52 15.13
CA ALA A 205 16.06 -8.22 16.40
C ALA A 205 16.27 -9.72 16.26
N ILE A 206 15.87 -10.36 15.13
CA ILE A 206 16.23 -11.76 14.84
C ILE A 206 17.73 -11.91 14.73
N ALA A 207 18.40 -11.06 13.95
CA ALA A 207 19.86 -11.08 13.80
C ALA A 207 20.58 -10.91 15.16
N GLY A 208 20.01 -10.11 16.07
CA GLY A 208 20.49 -9.89 17.43
C GLY A 208 20.06 -10.96 18.45
N GLY A 209 19.40 -12.05 18.04
CA GLY A 209 19.00 -13.16 18.94
C GLY A 209 17.84 -12.84 19.87
N GLN A 210 17.03 -11.80 19.64
CA GLN A 210 15.90 -11.42 20.49
C GLN A 210 14.63 -12.21 20.21
N GLY A 211 14.60 -13.00 19.17
CA GLY A 211 13.52 -13.88 18.72
C GLY A 211 13.97 -14.57 17.44
N ASP A 212 13.18 -15.49 16.94
CA ASP A 212 13.58 -16.37 15.85
C ASP A 212 12.76 -16.20 14.59
N ILE A 213 11.53 -15.70 14.69
CA ILE A 213 10.60 -15.49 13.60
C ILE A 213 9.98 -14.09 13.71
N ALA A 214 9.67 -13.46 12.59
CA ALA A 214 8.89 -12.24 12.58
C ALA A 214 7.92 -12.19 11.40
N ILE A 215 6.79 -11.47 11.58
CA ILE A 215 5.84 -11.13 10.51
C ILE A 215 6.25 -9.78 9.93
N VAL A 216 6.66 -9.74 8.65
CA VAL A 216 7.15 -8.53 7.99
C VAL A 216 6.60 -8.39 6.57
N ASN A 217 6.63 -7.19 6.01
CA ASN A 217 6.38 -7.00 4.58
C ASN A 217 7.62 -7.38 3.77
N SER A 218 7.41 -8.08 2.67
CA SER A 218 8.47 -8.65 1.81
C SER A 218 9.53 -7.64 1.40
N TYR A 219 9.14 -6.44 0.96
CA TYR A 219 10.05 -5.44 0.42
C TYR A 219 11.11 -4.94 1.43
N TYR A 220 10.85 -5.05 2.74
CA TYR A 220 11.85 -4.64 3.73
C TYR A 220 13.11 -5.49 3.72
N ILE A 221 12.99 -6.76 3.30
CA ILE A 221 14.18 -7.62 3.15
C ILE A 221 15.01 -7.14 1.96
N GLY A 222 14.39 -6.81 0.84
CA GLY A 222 15.08 -6.21 -0.31
C GLY A 222 15.81 -4.91 0.06
N LEU A 223 15.14 -4.03 0.82
CA LEU A 223 15.72 -2.78 1.30
C LEU A 223 16.90 -2.99 2.26
N LEU A 224 16.86 -4.00 3.12
CA LEU A 224 17.98 -4.33 4.02
C LEU A 224 19.17 -4.88 3.24
N LEU A 225 18.92 -5.83 2.32
CA LEU A 225 19.97 -6.45 1.52
C LEU A 225 20.67 -5.46 0.56
N SER A 226 20.00 -4.36 0.20
CA SER A 226 20.51 -3.32 -0.71
C SER A 226 20.93 -2.04 0.02
N SER A 227 20.99 -2.07 1.35
CA SER A 227 21.38 -0.90 2.15
C SER A 227 22.88 -0.59 1.99
N GLU A 228 23.22 0.69 2.04
CA GLU A 228 24.60 1.15 2.13
C GLU A 228 25.24 0.85 3.49
N LYS A 229 24.42 0.54 4.50
CA LYS A 229 24.88 0.22 5.87
C LYS A 229 25.13 -1.27 6.00
N GLN A 230 26.40 -1.67 6.18
CA GLN A 230 26.79 -3.07 6.32
C GLN A 230 25.96 -3.82 7.39
N SER A 231 25.70 -3.20 8.55
CA SER A 231 24.89 -3.79 9.62
C SER A 231 23.44 -4.11 9.20
N GLU A 232 22.87 -3.38 8.25
CA GLU A 232 21.54 -3.68 7.69
C GLU A 232 21.61 -4.84 6.69
N VAL A 233 22.66 -4.87 5.87
CA VAL A 233 22.93 -5.99 4.96
C VAL A 233 23.15 -7.28 5.74
N ASP A 234 23.93 -7.23 6.81
CA ASP A 234 24.20 -8.40 7.67
C ASP A 234 22.92 -8.89 8.35
N ALA A 235 22.06 -7.98 8.83
CA ALA A 235 20.77 -8.35 9.38
C ALA A 235 19.86 -9.02 8.35
N GLY A 236 19.83 -8.49 7.10
CA GLY A 236 19.09 -9.08 6.00
C GLY A 236 19.59 -10.48 5.61
N LYS A 237 20.91 -10.71 5.68
CA LYS A 237 21.53 -12.01 5.41
C LYS A 237 21.36 -13.05 6.52
N ALA A 238 21.10 -12.61 7.76
CA ALA A 238 20.89 -13.49 8.90
C ALA A 238 19.52 -14.18 8.91
N VAL A 239 18.62 -13.80 8.01
CA VAL A 239 17.26 -14.33 7.91
C VAL A 239 16.96 -14.87 6.52
N SER A 240 16.05 -15.84 6.46
CA SER A 240 15.38 -16.27 5.23
C SER A 240 13.91 -15.87 5.23
N VAL A 241 13.29 -15.81 4.06
CA VAL A 241 11.87 -15.52 3.88
C VAL A 241 11.09 -16.82 3.74
N PHE A 242 9.86 -16.81 4.26
CA PHE A 242 8.92 -17.91 4.11
C PHE A 242 7.53 -17.36 3.80
N PHE A 243 6.90 -17.90 2.76
CA PHE A 243 5.53 -17.54 2.39
C PHE A 243 4.55 -18.51 3.09
N PRO A 244 3.76 -18.08 4.08
CA PRO A 244 2.84 -18.99 4.77
C PRO A 244 1.64 -19.37 3.90
N ASN A 245 0.96 -20.47 4.29
CA ASN A 245 -0.25 -20.95 3.64
C ASN A 245 -0.08 -21.37 2.17
N GLN A 246 1.01 -22.06 1.83
CA GLN A 246 1.32 -22.50 0.46
C GLN A 246 0.81 -23.91 0.11
N GLY A 247 0.29 -24.66 1.07
CA GLY A 247 -0.24 -26.01 0.86
C GLY A 247 -1.40 -26.05 -0.16
N LYS A 248 -1.64 -27.22 -0.75
CA LYS A 248 -2.62 -27.42 -1.84
C LYS A 248 -4.00 -26.83 -1.53
N ASN A 249 -4.48 -27.01 -0.30
CA ASN A 249 -5.81 -26.58 0.15
C ASN A 249 -5.77 -25.32 1.03
N GLU A 250 -4.62 -24.67 1.15
CA GLU A 250 -4.46 -23.45 1.92
C GLU A 250 -4.75 -22.22 1.04
N ARG A 251 -5.06 -21.09 1.66
CA ARG A 251 -5.53 -19.87 0.95
C ARG A 251 -4.44 -19.08 0.24
N GLY A 252 -3.17 -19.28 0.58
CA GLY A 252 -2.05 -18.47 0.11
C GLY A 252 -1.63 -17.37 1.11
N THR A 253 -0.53 -16.71 0.79
CA THR A 253 0.03 -15.65 1.62
C THR A 253 -0.77 -14.36 1.45
N HIS A 254 -1.08 -13.71 2.57
CA HIS A 254 -1.72 -12.38 2.58
C HIS A 254 -0.89 -11.36 1.81
N ILE A 255 -1.56 -10.63 0.92
CA ILE A 255 -1.01 -9.50 0.19
C ILE A 255 -1.78 -8.22 0.50
N ASN A 256 -1.14 -7.09 0.28
CA ASN A 256 -1.80 -5.79 0.25
C ASN A 256 -1.14 -4.92 -0.81
N ILE A 257 -1.80 -3.86 -1.24
CA ILE A 257 -1.40 -3.05 -2.38
C ILE A 257 -1.04 -1.62 -1.96
N SER A 258 -0.26 -0.97 -2.82
CA SER A 258 -0.23 0.47 -2.94
C SER A 258 -1.06 0.86 -4.15
N GLY A 259 -1.97 1.79 -3.99
CA GLY A 259 -2.91 2.08 -5.08
C GLY A 259 -3.42 3.51 -5.07
N PHE A 260 -3.96 3.89 -6.22
CA PHE A 260 -4.55 5.20 -6.49
C PHE A 260 -6.06 5.10 -6.65
N ALA A 261 -6.76 6.10 -6.14
CA ALA A 261 -8.15 6.38 -6.46
C ALA A 261 -8.27 7.78 -7.07
N MET A 262 -9.16 7.95 -8.04
CA MET A 262 -9.48 9.26 -8.59
C MET A 262 -10.53 9.93 -7.71
N THR A 263 -10.28 11.17 -7.29
CA THR A 263 -11.24 11.90 -6.45
C THR A 263 -12.51 12.16 -7.24
N LYS A 264 -13.65 12.18 -6.55
CA LYS A 264 -14.97 12.36 -7.18
C LYS A 264 -15.07 13.63 -8.03
N ASN A 265 -14.41 14.69 -7.61
CA ASN A 265 -14.45 15.99 -8.22
C ASN A 265 -13.09 16.43 -8.79
N ALA A 266 -12.28 15.48 -9.26
CA ALA A 266 -10.97 15.74 -9.84
C ALA A 266 -11.01 16.86 -10.89
N PRO A 267 -10.33 18.00 -10.65
CA PRO A 267 -10.35 19.12 -11.60
C PRO A 267 -9.55 18.86 -12.88
N ASN A 268 -8.50 18.01 -12.82
CA ASN A 268 -7.61 17.70 -13.94
C ASN A 268 -7.68 16.20 -14.33
N LYS A 269 -8.89 15.68 -14.51
CA LYS A 269 -9.17 14.26 -14.73
C LYS A 269 -8.35 13.65 -15.87
N GLU A 270 -8.23 14.34 -17.01
CA GLU A 270 -7.49 13.82 -18.17
C GLU A 270 -6.00 13.66 -17.86
N ASN A 271 -5.39 14.62 -17.16
CA ASN A 271 -3.99 14.53 -16.73
C ASN A 271 -3.79 13.44 -15.68
N ALA A 272 -4.76 13.27 -14.77
CA ALA A 272 -4.76 12.18 -13.80
C ALA A 272 -4.77 10.80 -14.48
N ILE A 273 -5.58 10.61 -15.52
CA ILE A 273 -5.60 9.37 -16.31
C ILE A 273 -4.25 9.15 -17.00
N LYS A 274 -3.66 10.17 -17.64
CA LYS A 274 -2.32 10.05 -18.26
C LYS A 274 -1.25 9.63 -17.25
N LEU A 275 -1.30 10.17 -16.05
CA LEU A 275 -0.36 9.77 -14.99
C LEU A 275 -0.58 8.30 -14.58
N LEU A 276 -1.83 7.85 -14.44
CA LEU A 276 -2.14 6.46 -14.09
C LEU A 276 -1.75 5.49 -15.21
N GLU A 277 -1.95 5.84 -16.47
CA GLU A 277 -1.46 5.07 -17.63
C GLU A 277 0.07 4.92 -17.59
N TYR A 278 0.79 6.02 -17.33
CA TYR A 278 2.24 6.00 -17.18
C TYR A 278 2.67 5.10 -16.01
N LEU A 279 2.10 5.29 -14.80
CA LEU A 279 2.50 4.55 -13.60
C LEU A 279 2.20 3.05 -13.67
N THR A 280 1.20 2.64 -14.45
CA THR A 280 0.88 1.22 -14.69
C THR A 280 1.63 0.63 -15.87
N GLY A 281 2.29 1.46 -16.70
CA GLY A 281 3.07 1.05 -17.85
C GLY A 281 4.37 0.32 -17.47
N ILE A 282 4.92 -0.44 -18.41
CA ILE A 282 6.10 -1.32 -18.19
C ILE A 282 7.31 -0.56 -17.65
N GLU A 283 7.62 0.63 -18.18
CA GLU A 283 8.80 1.40 -17.78
C GLU A 283 8.71 1.88 -16.32
N ALA A 284 7.57 2.46 -15.94
CA ALA A 284 7.35 2.89 -14.58
C ALA A 284 7.32 1.71 -13.60
N GLN A 285 6.71 0.60 -14.00
CA GLN A 285 6.66 -0.61 -13.17
C GLN A 285 8.05 -1.22 -12.96
N ASN A 286 8.90 -1.27 -13.99
CA ASN A 286 10.31 -1.67 -13.82
C ASN A 286 11.06 -0.75 -12.86
N THR A 287 10.81 0.56 -12.89
CA THR A 287 11.41 1.50 -11.95
C THR A 287 10.93 1.24 -10.52
N TYR A 288 9.64 0.96 -10.31
CA TYR A 288 9.10 0.61 -8.99
C TYR A 288 9.78 -0.63 -8.42
N VAL A 289 9.76 -1.76 -9.13
CA VAL A 289 10.26 -3.03 -8.59
C VAL A 289 11.75 -3.01 -8.25
N ASN A 290 12.55 -2.25 -9.00
CA ASN A 290 13.99 -2.16 -8.78
C ASN A 290 14.38 -1.19 -7.63
N ASN A 291 13.52 -0.24 -7.28
CA ASN A 291 13.81 0.74 -6.23
C ASN A 291 13.02 0.53 -4.93
N SER A 292 11.84 -0.12 -4.99
CA SER A 292 11.03 -0.38 -3.81
C SER A 292 11.06 -1.82 -3.33
N TYR A 293 11.47 -2.78 -4.17
CA TYR A 293 11.41 -4.22 -3.90
C TYR A 293 9.98 -4.73 -3.63
N GLU A 294 8.96 -3.96 -4.03
CA GLU A 294 7.58 -4.41 -4.09
C GLU A 294 7.37 -5.24 -5.37
N TYR A 295 6.32 -6.03 -5.41
CA TYR A 295 5.90 -6.75 -6.63
C TYR A 295 5.16 -5.80 -7.58
N PRO A 296 5.31 -5.95 -8.90
CA PRO A 296 4.62 -5.14 -9.88
C PRO A 296 3.13 -5.46 -9.94
N ALA A 297 2.29 -4.44 -10.16
CA ALA A 297 0.89 -4.67 -10.49
C ALA A 297 0.68 -5.06 -11.96
N ASN A 298 1.65 -4.73 -12.82
CA ASN A 298 1.64 -5.10 -14.24
C ASN A 298 2.17 -6.52 -14.43
N PRO A 299 1.36 -7.46 -14.98
CA PRO A 299 1.75 -8.86 -15.12
C PRO A 299 2.88 -9.09 -16.14
N ASN A 300 3.18 -8.10 -16.98
CA ASN A 300 4.25 -8.17 -17.97
C ASN A 300 5.63 -7.71 -17.42
N VAL A 301 5.69 -7.37 -16.15
CA VAL A 301 6.92 -6.92 -15.46
C VAL A 301 7.31 -7.92 -14.39
N LEU A 302 8.56 -8.34 -14.40
CA LEU A 302 9.10 -9.24 -13.38
C LEU A 302 9.51 -8.46 -12.13
N PRO A 303 9.40 -9.04 -10.93
CA PRO A 303 9.98 -8.47 -9.72
C PRO A 303 11.48 -8.26 -9.85
N SER A 304 12.10 -7.46 -8.98
CA SER A 304 13.55 -7.31 -8.93
C SER A 304 14.25 -8.64 -8.69
N LYS A 305 15.53 -8.77 -9.11
CA LYS A 305 16.30 -10.01 -8.95
C LYS A 305 16.33 -10.53 -7.51
N ILE A 306 16.38 -9.62 -6.52
CA ILE A 306 16.32 -10.00 -5.11
C ILE A 306 14.97 -10.63 -4.78
N VAL A 307 13.88 -10.04 -5.22
CA VAL A 307 12.53 -10.56 -4.97
C VAL A 307 12.30 -11.88 -5.71
N GLN A 308 12.80 -12.02 -6.94
CA GLN A 308 12.76 -13.28 -7.70
C GLN A 308 13.51 -14.42 -6.99
N SER A 309 14.59 -14.12 -6.26
CA SER A 309 15.38 -15.15 -5.54
C SER A 309 14.62 -15.80 -4.38
N TRP A 310 13.48 -15.22 -3.94
CA TRP A 310 12.63 -15.83 -2.92
C TRP A 310 11.64 -16.87 -3.49
N GLY A 311 11.59 -17.02 -4.82
CA GLY A 311 10.68 -17.92 -5.51
C GLY A 311 9.27 -17.35 -5.67
N ASP A 312 8.45 -18.13 -6.36
CA ASP A 312 7.03 -17.83 -6.55
C ASP A 312 6.20 -18.24 -5.33
N PHE A 313 5.09 -17.57 -5.11
CA PHE A 313 4.17 -17.91 -4.03
C PHE A 313 2.71 -17.77 -4.47
N LYS A 314 1.87 -18.57 -3.86
CA LYS A 314 0.41 -18.48 -3.98
C LYS A 314 -0.08 -17.32 -3.13
N ARG A 315 -0.72 -16.35 -3.77
CA ARG A 315 -1.37 -15.21 -3.10
C ARG A 315 -2.72 -15.62 -2.52
N ASP A 316 -3.10 -15.08 -1.37
CA ASP A 316 -4.48 -15.13 -0.90
C ASP A 316 -5.36 -14.35 -1.88
N THR A 317 -6.42 -14.98 -2.37
CA THR A 317 -7.36 -14.44 -3.36
C THR A 317 -8.53 -13.69 -2.72
N LEU A 318 -8.43 -13.36 -1.43
CA LEU A 318 -9.43 -12.57 -0.72
C LEU A 318 -9.61 -11.21 -1.42
N ASP A 319 -10.85 -10.79 -1.66
CA ASP A 319 -11.13 -9.45 -2.14
C ASP A 319 -10.50 -8.41 -1.19
N LEU A 320 -9.60 -7.59 -1.73
CA LEU A 320 -8.82 -6.62 -0.97
C LEU A 320 -9.70 -5.55 -0.30
N ASN A 321 -10.91 -5.30 -0.77
CA ASN A 321 -11.89 -4.42 -0.12
C ASN A 321 -12.26 -4.95 1.28
N THR A 322 -12.20 -6.26 1.48
CA THR A 322 -12.44 -6.93 2.76
C THR A 322 -11.52 -6.42 3.88
N LEU A 323 -10.31 -5.96 3.54
CA LEU A 323 -9.35 -5.41 4.50
C LEU A 323 -9.89 -4.12 5.17
N GLY A 324 -10.68 -3.34 4.45
CA GLY A 324 -11.41 -2.19 5.00
C GLY A 324 -12.62 -2.61 5.84
N THR A 325 -13.41 -3.53 5.30
CA THR A 325 -14.65 -4.00 5.93
C THR A 325 -14.44 -4.54 7.35
N TYR A 326 -13.42 -5.37 7.56
CA TYR A 326 -13.14 -5.98 8.87
C TYR A 326 -12.09 -5.23 9.71
N ARG A 327 -11.70 -4.02 9.32
CA ARG A 327 -10.65 -3.28 10.04
C ARG A 327 -11.00 -3.00 11.51
N TYR A 328 -12.22 -2.59 11.79
CA TYR A 328 -12.66 -2.32 13.17
C TYR A 328 -12.78 -3.62 13.99
N ASP A 329 -13.18 -4.72 13.38
CA ASP A 329 -13.19 -6.02 14.03
C ASP A 329 -11.77 -6.50 14.34
N ALA A 330 -10.83 -6.31 13.42
CA ALA A 330 -9.40 -6.58 13.64
C ALA A 330 -8.83 -5.80 14.82
N ILE A 331 -9.15 -4.51 14.95
CA ILE A 331 -8.72 -3.68 16.08
C ILE A 331 -9.31 -4.23 17.40
N ARG A 332 -10.58 -4.62 17.42
CA ARG A 332 -11.21 -5.22 18.62
C ARG A 332 -10.55 -6.55 19.01
N VAL A 333 -10.13 -7.37 18.05
CA VAL A 333 -9.38 -8.60 18.34
C VAL A 333 -8.06 -8.27 19.03
N PHE A 334 -7.30 -7.30 18.53
CA PHE A 334 -6.05 -6.87 19.18
C PHE A 334 -6.27 -6.40 20.62
N ASP A 335 -7.30 -5.56 20.83
CA ASP A 335 -7.64 -5.04 22.17
C ASP A 335 -8.02 -6.17 23.13
N GLN A 336 -8.82 -7.16 22.66
CA GLN A 336 -9.27 -8.30 23.47
C GLN A 336 -8.13 -9.25 23.84
N THR A 337 -7.14 -9.40 22.98
CA THR A 337 -6.06 -10.39 23.15
C THR A 337 -4.77 -9.80 23.74
N GLY A 338 -4.73 -8.48 23.92
CA GLY A 338 -3.57 -7.81 24.49
C GLY A 338 -2.39 -7.64 23.53
N TRP A 339 -2.63 -7.77 22.23
CA TRP A 339 -1.63 -7.40 21.23
C TRP A 339 -1.52 -5.86 21.19
N LYS A 340 -0.49 -5.32 21.80
CA LYS A 340 -0.26 -3.88 21.96
C LYS A 340 0.29 -3.20 20.71
#